data_847e45e00a2c4ff75684b92be1bb6d0f
#
_entry.id   847e45e00a2c4ff75684b92be1bb6d0f
#
_cell.length_a   1.000
_cell.length_b   1.000
_cell.length_c   1.000
_cell.angle_alpha   90.00
_cell.angle_beta   90.00
_cell.angle_gamma   90.00
#
_symmetry.space_group_name_H-M   'P 1'
#
loop_
_entity.id
_entity.type
_entity.pdbx_description
1 polymer ?
#
loop_
_entity_poly.entity_id
_entity_poly.type
_entity_poly.pdbx_seq_one_letter_code
_entity_poly.pdbx_strand_id
1 'polypeptide(L)'
;MAEAITSSVIPFELESENQKDKIKEITDKLEAGIKDLFSSEKYMEYLQTMSKFHNYSFNNTLLIMFQKPDASAIAGYDAWKKKFHRHVKEGEKGIKIIAPAPYKKTIEVEKLDKAGQPVLDGNGNHVMTTKEIQVPTFKVASVFDVSQTEGEPLP
;
A
#
# COMPACT_ATOMS: atom_id res chain seq x y z
N MET A 1 17.25 -18.95 -29.55
CA MET A 1 17.24 -17.76 -28.70
C MET A 1 16.41 -18.02 -27.46
N ALA A 2 17.03 -17.89 -26.32
CA ALA A 2 16.26 -17.97 -25.09
C ALA A 2 15.42 -16.68 -24.96
N GLU A 3 14.12 -16.80 -25.08
CA GLU A 3 13.26 -15.71 -24.68
C GLU A 3 13.45 -15.48 -23.19
N ALA A 4 13.69 -14.22 -22.79
CA ALA A 4 13.71 -13.87 -21.40
C ALA A 4 12.32 -14.17 -20.82
N ILE A 5 12.22 -15.25 -20.05
CA ILE A 5 10.99 -15.58 -19.35
C ILE A 5 10.89 -14.62 -18.17
N THR A 6 10.12 -13.54 -18.37
CA THR A 6 9.70 -12.71 -17.24
C THR A 6 8.80 -13.57 -16.38
N SER A 7 9.17 -13.76 -15.13
CA SER A 7 8.31 -14.47 -14.18
C SER A 7 7.00 -13.71 -14.01
N SER A 8 5.88 -14.39 -14.07
CA SER A 8 4.60 -13.80 -13.76
C SER A 8 4.50 -13.51 -12.26
N VAL A 9 3.66 -12.56 -11.89
CA VAL A 9 3.36 -12.28 -10.49
C VAL A 9 2.75 -13.52 -9.85
N ILE A 10 3.24 -13.88 -8.66
CA ILE A 10 2.61 -14.87 -7.80
C ILE A 10 1.60 -14.12 -6.94
N PRO A 11 0.31 -14.08 -7.34
CA PRO A 11 -0.64 -13.19 -6.68
C PRO A 11 -0.96 -13.67 -5.28
N PHE A 12 -1.11 -12.73 -4.35
CA PHE A 12 -1.77 -13.01 -3.09
C PHE A 12 -3.27 -12.99 -3.33
N GLU A 13 -3.89 -14.14 -3.26
CA GLU A 13 -5.34 -14.24 -3.35
C GLU A 13 -5.94 -13.86 -2.00
N LEU A 14 -6.70 -12.77 -1.99
CA LEU A 14 -7.37 -12.27 -0.81
C LEU A 14 -8.87 -12.59 -0.94
N GLU A 15 -9.40 -13.35 0.01
CA GLU A 15 -10.79 -13.80 -0.02
C GLU A 15 -11.77 -12.75 0.52
N SER A 16 -11.29 -11.86 1.38
CA SER A 16 -12.14 -10.86 2.02
C SER A 16 -12.54 -9.74 1.07
N GLU A 17 -13.76 -9.25 1.21
CA GLU A 17 -14.29 -8.16 0.39
C GLU A 17 -13.95 -6.77 0.94
N ASN A 18 -13.93 -6.61 2.28
CA ASN A 18 -13.64 -5.32 2.90
C ASN A 18 -12.15 -5.10 3.13
N GLN A 19 -11.73 -3.84 3.16
CA GLN A 19 -10.32 -3.48 3.27
C GLN A 19 -9.68 -3.89 4.60
N LYS A 20 -10.44 -3.84 5.70
CA LYS A 20 -9.93 -4.24 7.01
C LYS A 20 -9.49 -5.70 7.04
N ASP A 21 -10.32 -6.58 6.50
CA ASP A 21 -10.03 -8.01 6.44
C ASP A 21 -8.96 -8.33 5.40
N LYS A 22 -8.92 -7.60 4.29
CA LYS A 22 -7.83 -7.70 3.31
C LYS A 22 -6.47 -7.36 3.92
N ILE A 23 -6.41 -6.31 4.73
CA ILE A 23 -5.18 -5.91 5.44
C ILE A 23 -4.74 -7.02 6.39
N LYS A 24 -5.67 -7.64 7.11
CA LYS A 24 -5.35 -8.77 7.97
C LYS A 24 -4.80 -9.95 7.18
N GLU A 25 -5.46 -10.32 6.08
CA GLU A 25 -5.01 -11.43 5.23
C GLU A 25 -3.61 -11.18 4.66
N ILE A 26 -3.36 -9.98 4.13
CA ILE A 26 -2.04 -9.66 3.55
C ILE A 26 -0.96 -9.58 4.63
N THR A 27 -1.29 -9.12 5.83
CA THR A 27 -0.38 -9.11 6.97
C THR A 27 -0.02 -10.52 7.42
N ASP A 28 -0.99 -11.42 7.48
CA ASP A 28 -0.75 -12.84 7.81
C ASP A 28 0.16 -13.51 6.79
N LYS A 29 -0.04 -13.23 5.50
CA LYS A 29 0.82 -13.73 4.43
C LYS A 29 2.23 -13.14 4.52
N LEU A 30 2.35 -11.87 4.87
CA LEU A 30 3.63 -11.21 5.08
C LEU A 30 4.39 -11.84 6.25
N GLU A 31 3.75 -12.09 7.38
CA GLU A 31 4.37 -12.76 8.53
C GLU A 31 4.86 -14.16 8.19
N ALA A 32 4.06 -14.94 7.47
CA ALA A 32 4.46 -16.27 7.02
C ALA A 32 5.67 -16.19 6.08
N GLY A 33 5.70 -15.22 5.18
CA GLY A 33 6.84 -15.00 4.29
C GLY A 33 8.10 -14.59 5.03
N ILE A 34 7.99 -13.76 6.06
CA ILE A 34 9.13 -13.34 6.90
C ILE A 34 9.74 -14.56 7.62
N LYS A 35 8.92 -15.43 8.17
CA LYS A 35 9.41 -16.67 8.81
C LYS A 35 10.16 -17.55 7.81
N ASP A 36 9.63 -17.72 6.62
CA ASP A 36 10.28 -18.47 5.54
C ASP A 36 11.60 -17.82 5.12
N LEU A 37 11.63 -16.49 5.01
CA LEU A 37 12.84 -15.73 4.65
C LEU A 37 13.97 -15.97 5.63
N PHE A 38 13.73 -15.92 6.93
CA PHE A 38 14.77 -16.13 7.95
C PHE A 38 15.19 -17.58 8.12
N SER A 39 14.39 -18.53 7.64
CA SER A 39 14.73 -19.96 7.67
C SER A 39 15.36 -20.48 6.38
N SER A 40 15.53 -19.62 5.36
CA SER A 40 15.97 -20.01 4.03
C SER A 40 17.14 -19.15 3.54
N GLU A 41 17.71 -19.51 2.37
CA GLU A 41 18.75 -18.75 1.68
C GLU A 41 18.22 -17.51 0.95
N LYS A 42 16.93 -17.20 1.05
CA LYS A 42 16.29 -16.06 0.38
C LYS A 42 16.71 -14.71 0.95
N TYR A 43 17.47 -14.69 2.04
CA TYR A 43 17.94 -13.45 2.65
C TYR A 43 18.75 -12.57 1.69
N MET A 44 19.54 -13.17 0.81
CA MET A 44 20.30 -12.42 -0.19
C MET A 44 19.39 -11.77 -1.25
N GLU A 45 18.33 -12.45 -1.66
CA GLU A 45 17.33 -11.88 -2.57
C GLU A 45 16.64 -10.68 -1.92
N TYR A 46 16.35 -10.79 -0.63
CA TYR A 46 15.79 -9.69 0.15
C TYR A 46 16.70 -8.46 0.14
N LEU A 47 18.00 -8.63 0.41
CA LEU A 47 18.94 -7.52 0.40
C LEU A 47 19.04 -6.86 -0.99
N GLN A 48 19.05 -7.63 -2.05
CA GLN A 48 19.05 -7.13 -3.42
C GLN A 48 17.79 -6.33 -3.73
N THR A 49 16.63 -6.82 -3.32
CA THR A 49 15.36 -6.15 -3.51
C THR A 49 15.30 -4.86 -2.72
N MET A 50 15.78 -4.83 -1.48
CA MET A 50 15.85 -3.62 -0.67
C MET A 50 16.67 -2.52 -1.33
N SER A 51 17.73 -2.86 -2.02
CA SER A 51 18.57 -1.89 -2.73
C SER A 51 17.86 -1.24 -3.92
N LYS A 52 16.88 -1.92 -4.51
CA LYS A 52 16.10 -1.42 -5.65
C LYS A 52 14.92 -0.54 -5.25
N PHE A 53 14.31 -0.82 -4.11
CA PHE A 53 13.02 -0.25 -3.71
C PHE A 53 13.09 0.60 -2.44
N HIS A 54 14.08 1.46 -2.34
CA HIS A 54 14.27 2.34 -1.18
C HIS A 54 13.14 3.36 -0.97
N ASN A 55 12.28 3.57 -1.98
CA ASN A 55 11.10 4.42 -1.86
C ASN A 55 9.89 3.73 -1.24
N TYR A 56 9.96 2.43 -1.05
CA TYR A 56 8.90 1.64 -0.42
C TYR A 56 9.27 1.29 1.01
N SER A 57 8.26 1.13 1.87
CA SER A 57 8.48 0.68 3.24
C SER A 57 9.09 -0.73 3.24
N PHE A 58 9.70 -1.10 4.37
CA PHE A 58 10.23 -2.44 4.59
C PHE A 58 9.19 -3.52 4.27
N ASN A 59 7.97 -3.39 4.83
CA ASN A 59 6.91 -4.37 4.62
C ASN A 59 6.48 -4.45 3.16
N ASN A 60 6.33 -3.32 2.49
CA ASN A 60 5.93 -3.30 1.08
C ASN A 60 7.05 -3.86 0.18
N THR A 61 8.30 -3.61 0.49
CA THR A 61 9.42 -4.20 -0.23
C THR A 61 9.40 -5.73 -0.14
N LEU A 62 9.12 -6.28 1.04
CA LEU A 62 8.96 -7.72 1.22
C LEU A 62 7.76 -8.27 0.44
N LEU A 63 6.63 -7.57 0.48
CA LEU A 63 5.43 -7.95 -0.29
C LEU A 63 5.73 -8.01 -1.78
N ILE A 64 6.45 -7.02 -2.32
CA ILE A 64 6.86 -7.01 -3.72
C ILE A 64 7.75 -8.21 -4.03
N MET A 65 8.76 -8.45 -3.20
CA MET A 65 9.68 -9.57 -3.38
C MET A 65 8.97 -10.92 -3.40
N PHE A 66 8.02 -11.13 -2.51
CA PHE A 66 7.30 -12.42 -2.42
C PHE A 66 6.40 -12.65 -3.64
N GLN A 67 5.88 -11.60 -4.25
CA GLN A 67 4.96 -11.71 -5.38
C GLN A 67 5.67 -11.63 -6.73
N LYS A 68 6.76 -10.89 -6.82
CA LYS A 68 7.55 -10.74 -8.06
C LYS A 68 9.04 -10.53 -7.72
N PRO A 69 9.78 -11.62 -7.50
CA PRO A 69 11.19 -11.53 -7.10
C PRO A 69 12.11 -10.84 -8.11
N ASP A 70 11.74 -10.85 -9.39
CA ASP A 70 12.51 -10.23 -10.47
C ASP A 70 12.08 -8.80 -10.79
N ALA A 71 11.22 -8.19 -9.97
CA ALA A 71 10.78 -6.81 -10.16
C ALA A 71 11.97 -5.84 -10.15
N SER A 72 11.94 -4.86 -11.05
CA SER A 72 13.02 -3.88 -11.19
C SER A 72 12.57 -2.43 -11.05
N ALA A 73 11.36 -2.11 -11.45
CA ALA A 73 10.78 -0.77 -11.35
C ALA A 73 9.27 -0.88 -11.14
N ILE A 74 8.80 -0.36 -10.04
CA ILE A 74 7.43 -0.51 -9.58
C ILE A 74 6.72 0.84 -9.55
N ALA A 75 5.50 0.89 -10.07
CA ALA A 75 4.63 2.05 -9.95
C ALA A 75 3.16 1.62 -10.00
N GLY A 76 2.29 2.49 -9.51
CA GLY A 76 0.85 2.28 -9.62
C GLY A 76 0.35 2.44 -11.07
N TYR A 77 -0.84 1.94 -11.33
CA TYR A 77 -1.46 1.98 -12.66
C TYR A 77 -1.48 3.39 -13.26
N ASP A 78 -1.98 4.35 -12.50
CA ASP A 78 -2.08 5.74 -12.96
C ASP A 78 -0.71 6.40 -13.14
N ALA A 79 0.25 6.07 -12.31
CA ALA A 79 1.60 6.61 -12.43
C ALA A 79 2.28 6.11 -13.70
N TRP A 80 2.12 4.85 -14.06
CA TRP A 80 2.63 4.34 -15.32
C TRP A 80 2.07 5.12 -16.50
N LYS A 81 0.76 5.37 -16.48
CA LYS A 81 0.08 6.09 -17.57
C LYS A 81 0.45 7.57 -17.62
N LYS A 82 0.40 8.27 -16.50
CA LYS A 82 0.53 9.73 -16.44
C LYS A 82 1.98 10.21 -16.43
N LYS A 83 2.86 9.52 -15.69
CA LYS A 83 4.26 9.95 -15.52
C LYS A 83 5.20 9.34 -16.53
N PHE A 84 4.98 8.08 -16.90
CA PHE A 84 5.91 7.31 -17.74
C PHE A 84 5.40 7.04 -19.14
N HIS A 85 4.16 7.44 -19.46
CA HIS A 85 3.52 7.20 -20.75
C HIS A 85 3.54 5.73 -21.17
N ARG A 86 3.31 4.88 -20.18
CA ARG A 86 3.23 3.43 -20.34
C ARG A 86 1.87 2.96 -19.81
N HIS A 87 1.44 1.82 -20.29
CA HIS A 87 0.21 1.21 -19.80
C HIS A 87 0.45 -0.24 -19.39
N VAL A 88 -0.30 -0.67 -18.40
CA VAL A 88 -0.27 -2.06 -17.94
C VAL A 88 -0.91 -2.92 -19.00
N LYS A 89 -0.24 -4.01 -19.37
CA LYS A 89 -0.73 -4.96 -20.38
C LYS A 89 -1.99 -5.66 -19.87
N GLU A 90 -2.88 -5.96 -20.80
CA GLU A 90 -4.12 -6.67 -20.49
C GLU A 90 -3.82 -8.05 -19.88
N GLY A 91 -4.60 -8.42 -18.88
CA GLY A 91 -4.45 -9.70 -18.18
C GLY A 91 -3.36 -9.75 -17.11
N GLU A 92 -2.58 -8.68 -16.96
CA GLU A 92 -1.56 -8.63 -15.90
C GLU A 92 -2.17 -8.50 -14.51
N LYS A 93 -1.60 -9.23 -13.57
CA LYS A 93 -2.05 -9.18 -12.18
C LYS A 93 -1.20 -8.21 -11.37
N GLY A 94 -1.87 -7.38 -10.55
CA GLY A 94 -1.18 -6.42 -9.70
C GLY A 94 -0.43 -7.08 -8.55
N ILE A 95 0.68 -6.47 -8.19
CA ILE A 95 1.41 -6.79 -6.98
C ILE A 95 0.72 -6.05 -5.83
N LYS A 96 0.28 -6.76 -4.81
CA LYS A 96 -0.49 -6.17 -3.72
C LYS A 96 0.43 -5.63 -2.63
N ILE A 97 0.20 -4.38 -2.27
CA ILE A 97 0.91 -3.67 -1.21
C ILE A 97 -0.08 -3.04 -0.23
N ILE A 98 0.44 -2.54 0.88
CA ILE A 98 -0.33 -1.80 1.88
C ILE A 98 -0.09 -0.31 1.65
N ALA A 99 -1.14 0.42 1.31
CA ALA A 99 -1.05 1.85 1.02
C ALA A 99 -1.86 2.68 2.02
N PRO A 100 -1.41 3.89 2.38
CA PRO A 100 -2.21 4.80 3.19
C PRO A 100 -3.52 5.16 2.47
N ALA A 101 -4.61 5.18 3.23
CA ALA A 101 -5.92 5.59 2.74
C ALA A 101 -6.64 6.44 3.80
N PRO A 102 -6.04 7.59 4.20
CA PRO A 102 -6.64 8.42 5.21
C PRO A 102 -7.98 8.95 4.74
N TYR A 103 -8.93 9.04 5.65
CA TYR A 103 -10.23 9.62 5.36
C TYR A 103 -10.60 10.70 6.36
N LYS A 104 -11.45 11.61 5.94
CA LYS A 104 -11.95 12.68 6.80
C LYS A 104 -13.19 12.22 7.54
N LYS A 105 -13.26 12.52 8.82
CA LYS A 105 -14.40 12.22 9.67
C LYS A 105 -14.77 13.45 10.47
N THR A 106 -16.06 13.73 10.55
CA THR A 106 -16.59 14.78 11.40
C THR A 106 -16.94 14.19 12.77
N ILE A 107 -16.36 14.73 13.81
CA ILE A 107 -16.64 14.33 15.19
C ILE A 107 -17.24 15.49 15.97
N GLU A 108 -18.00 15.17 17.00
CA GLU A 108 -18.47 16.15 17.95
C GLU A 108 -17.42 16.38 19.04
N VAL A 109 -17.12 17.65 19.29
CA VAL A 109 -16.18 18.06 20.33
C VAL A 109 -16.78 19.18 21.13
N GLU A 110 -16.32 19.37 22.36
CA GLU A 110 -16.71 20.51 23.16
C GLU A 110 -16.27 21.82 22.51
N LYS A 111 -17.21 22.78 22.40
CA LYS A 111 -16.86 24.12 21.93
C LYS A 111 -16.05 24.82 23.02
N LEU A 112 -14.90 25.34 22.64
CA LEU A 112 -14.02 26.08 23.55
C LEU A 112 -14.08 27.58 23.24
N ASP A 113 -13.98 28.41 24.27
CA ASP A 113 -13.82 29.86 24.14
C ASP A 113 -12.36 30.22 23.78
N LYS A 114 -12.08 31.51 23.65
CA LYS A 114 -10.74 32.00 23.30
C LYS A 114 -9.66 31.65 24.35
N ALA A 115 -10.07 31.39 25.59
CA ALA A 115 -9.17 30.99 26.67
C ALA A 115 -9.01 29.47 26.78
N GLY A 116 -9.60 28.69 25.88
CA GLY A 116 -9.54 27.23 25.87
C GLY A 116 -10.48 26.57 26.90
N GLN A 117 -11.45 27.33 27.45
CA GLN A 117 -12.41 26.81 28.40
C GLN A 117 -13.70 26.36 27.69
N PRO A 118 -14.36 25.30 28.19
CA PRO A 118 -15.62 24.85 27.62
C PRO A 118 -16.69 25.96 27.69
N VAL A 119 -17.42 26.13 26.58
CA VAL A 119 -18.59 27.03 26.54
C VAL A 119 -19.78 26.27 27.09
N LEU A 120 -20.50 26.92 28.05
CA LEU A 120 -21.69 26.35 28.64
C LEU A 120 -22.93 27.07 28.13
N ASP A 121 -24.02 26.31 27.97
CA ASP A 121 -25.34 26.88 27.65
C ASP A 121 -26.03 27.45 28.89
N GLY A 122 -27.26 27.97 28.73
CA GLY A 122 -28.03 28.55 29.83
C GLY A 122 -28.43 27.55 30.93
N ASN A 123 -28.32 26.26 30.68
CA ASN A 123 -28.62 25.18 31.62
C ASN A 123 -27.33 24.57 32.25
N GLY A 124 -26.17 25.14 31.97
CA GLY A 124 -24.90 24.65 32.50
C GLY A 124 -24.33 23.42 31.73
N ASN A 125 -24.92 23.07 30.61
CA ASN A 125 -24.42 21.97 29.79
C ASN A 125 -23.33 22.47 28.80
N HIS A 126 -22.40 21.60 28.47
CA HIS A 126 -21.36 21.91 27.50
C HIS A 126 -21.97 22.06 26.09
N VAL A 127 -21.63 23.15 25.44
CA VAL A 127 -22.02 23.36 24.04
C VAL A 127 -21.08 22.52 23.15
N MET A 128 -21.66 21.75 22.25
CA MET A 128 -20.92 20.90 21.31
C MET A 128 -20.80 21.58 19.96
N THR A 129 -19.71 21.35 19.30
CA THR A 129 -19.48 21.74 17.92
C THR A 129 -18.89 20.57 17.16
N THR A 130 -18.83 20.68 15.84
CA THR A 130 -18.23 19.66 15.00
C THR A 130 -16.82 20.05 14.60
N LYS A 131 -15.95 19.06 14.49
CA LYS A 131 -14.59 19.22 14.02
C LYS A 131 -14.31 18.13 12.98
N GLU A 132 -13.73 18.54 11.87
CA GLU A 132 -13.24 17.60 10.87
C GLU A 132 -11.84 17.13 11.26
N ILE A 133 -11.65 15.82 11.36
CA ILE A 133 -10.35 15.19 11.62
C ILE A 133 -10.00 14.25 10.48
N GLN A 134 -8.71 14.05 10.28
CA GLN A 134 -8.22 13.05 9.35
C GLN A 134 -7.87 11.78 10.12
N VAL A 135 -8.52 10.67 9.76
CA VAL A 135 -8.30 9.38 10.39
C VAL A 135 -7.31 8.59 9.53
N PRO A 136 -6.13 8.23 10.06
CA PRO A 136 -5.21 7.37 9.34
C PRO A 136 -5.77 5.97 9.22
N THR A 137 -5.72 5.42 8.01
CA THR A 137 -6.05 4.01 7.75
C THR A 137 -5.27 3.54 6.54
N PHE A 138 -5.35 2.25 6.26
CA PHE A 138 -4.63 1.61 5.17
C PHE A 138 -5.58 0.80 4.30
N LYS A 139 -5.19 0.62 3.07
CA LYS A 139 -5.88 -0.26 2.12
C LYS A 139 -4.87 -1.13 1.38
N VAL A 140 -5.33 -2.24 0.84
CA VAL A 140 -4.57 -3.02 -0.12
C VAL A 140 -4.69 -2.34 -1.47
N ALA A 141 -3.55 -1.99 -2.06
CA ALA A 141 -3.46 -1.40 -3.38
C ALA A 141 -2.67 -2.30 -4.31
N SER A 142 -2.81 -2.12 -5.61
CA SER A 142 -2.06 -2.85 -6.62
C SER A 142 -1.05 -1.95 -7.30
N VAL A 143 0.17 -2.45 -7.44
CA VAL A 143 1.23 -1.83 -8.22
C VAL A 143 1.71 -2.81 -9.29
N PHE A 144 2.46 -2.32 -10.26
CA PHE A 144 2.91 -3.13 -11.38
C PHE A 144 4.38 -2.87 -11.67
N ASP A 145 5.09 -3.93 -12.04
CA ASP A 145 6.47 -3.81 -12.49
C ASP A 145 6.53 -3.37 -13.95
N VAL A 146 7.64 -2.75 -14.33
CA VAL A 146 7.87 -2.31 -15.72
C VAL A 146 7.67 -3.43 -16.74
N SER A 147 8.03 -4.66 -16.38
CA SER A 147 7.83 -5.84 -17.24
C SER A 147 6.37 -6.14 -17.55
N GLN A 148 5.45 -5.65 -16.73
CA GLN A 148 4.00 -5.79 -16.91
C GLN A 148 3.40 -4.64 -17.73
N THR A 149 4.23 -3.74 -18.21
CA THR A 149 3.80 -2.55 -18.95
C THR A 149 4.43 -2.51 -20.34
N GLU A 150 3.80 -1.73 -21.22
CA GLU A 150 4.33 -1.41 -22.53
C GLU A 150 4.12 0.08 -22.83
N GLY A 151 4.95 0.64 -23.71
CA GLY A 151 4.91 2.05 -24.05
C GLY A 151 6.31 2.63 -24.21
N GLU A 152 6.49 3.88 -23.82
CA GLU A 152 7.77 4.56 -23.97
C GLU A 152 8.85 3.98 -23.05
N PRO A 153 10.14 4.00 -23.49
CA PRO A 153 11.24 3.57 -22.64
C PRO A 153 11.33 4.41 -21.35
N LEU A 154 11.81 3.81 -20.28
CA LEU A 154 12.10 4.54 -19.05
C LEU A 154 13.28 5.50 -19.24
N PRO A 155 13.26 6.68 -18.60
CA PRO A 155 14.38 7.62 -18.65
C PRO A 155 15.64 7.09 -18.01
#